data_f28a79c04d75922d9bf895ba0cfe95a5
#
_entry.id   f28a79c04d75922d9bf895ba0cfe95a5
#
_cell.length_a   1.000
_cell.length_b   1.000
_cell.length_c   1.000
_cell.angle_alpha   90.00
_cell.angle_beta   90.00
_cell.angle_gamma   90.00
#
_symmetry.space_group_name_H-M   'P 1'
#
loop_
_entity.id
_entity.type
_entity.pdbx_description
1 polymer ?
#
loop_
_entity_poly.entity_id
_entity_poly.type
_entity_poly.pdbx_seq_one_letter_code
_entity_poly.pdbx_strand_id
1 'polypeptide(L)'
;NEGDVETNRCPFPGATGNTNFTDNTNPASTLKNGTLTGKPITNIRYDNDSVMLFNFMSNLPAVVTDTVSTSSITSATAVIWSKIVYEPSGEENAITSRGIVWSTDQQAIADLTEGSVTFAVSDSTNISYPTQLTGLTPNSIIYCRAYATNANGTVYGGTVQFNTRSGLATIITRPAQNVGMTSATVEGNYTSVGEGEFVAKGFTFTTDPTENPEVDG
;
A
#
# COMPACT_ATOMS: atom_id res chain seq x y z
N ASN A 1 27.88 5.20 33.59
CA ASN A 1 26.90 6.04 32.87
C ASN A 1 26.51 5.26 31.62
N GLU A 2 25.53 4.41 31.76
CA GLU A 2 24.79 3.88 30.62
C GLU A 2 24.09 5.08 29.98
N GLY A 3 24.65 5.59 28.89
CA GLY A 3 24.00 6.61 28.07
C GLY A 3 22.71 6.02 27.57
N ASP A 4 21.62 6.60 27.97
CA ASP A 4 20.27 6.38 27.45
C ASP A 4 20.35 6.62 25.92
N VAL A 5 20.48 5.53 25.17
CA VAL A 5 20.42 5.61 23.70
C VAL A 5 18.98 5.88 23.40
N GLU A 6 18.64 7.19 23.28
CA GLU A 6 17.32 7.60 22.85
C GLU A 6 17.04 6.90 21.50
N THR A 7 16.33 5.80 21.56
CA THR A 7 15.96 4.97 20.39
C THR A 7 15.33 5.79 19.27
N ASN A 8 14.77 6.96 19.61
CA ASN A 8 14.19 7.92 18.66
C ASN A 8 15.22 8.64 17.79
N ARG A 9 16.51 8.65 18.16
CA ARG A 9 17.59 9.27 17.39
C ARG A 9 18.45 8.29 16.62
N CYS A 10 18.28 6.98 16.86
CA CYS A 10 18.96 5.98 16.06
C CYS A 10 18.36 5.93 14.66
N PRO A 11 19.17 6.13 13.60
CA PRO A 11 18.66 6.07 12.24
C PRO A 11 18.28 4.65 11.79
N PHE A 12 18.71 3.58 12.54
CA PHE A 12 18.55 2.20 12.14
C PHE A 12 18.31 1.27 13.37
N PRO A 13 17.20 0.51 13.38
CA PRO A 13 15.96 0.72 12.69
C PRO A 13 15.18 1.92 13.22
N GLY A 14 15.45 2.39 14.44
CA GLY A 14 14.96 3.60 15.10
C GLY A 14 13.49 3.97 14.82
N ALA A 15 13.12 5.19 15.19
CA ALA A 15 11.78 5.74 14.93
C ALA A 15 11.47 5.94 13.42
N THR A 16 12.49 5.97 12.58
CA THR A 16 12.34 6.11 11.12
C THR A 16 11.97 4.80 10.43
N GLY A 17 12.09 3.65 11.14
CA GLY A 17 11.85 2.32 10.57
C GLY A 17 12.84 1.94 9.45
N ASN A 18 13.98 2.65 9.33
CA ASN A 18 14.98 2.33 8.32
C ASN A 18 15.66 0.98 8.63
N THR A 19 15.46 0.02 7.75
CA THR A 19 16.03 -1.32 7.87
C THR A 19 17.24 -1.56 6.96
N ASN A 20 17.64 -0.55 6.18
CA ASN A 20 18.73 -0.66 5.22
C ASN A 20 19.61 0.58 5.25
N PHE A 21 20.92 0.37 5.19
CA PHE A 21 21.93 1.40 5.08
C PHE A 21 22.85 1.06 3.90
N THR A 22 22.59 1.67 2.75
CA THR A 22 23.23 1.38 1.46
C THR A 22 23.57 2.68 0.75
N ASP A 23 24.23 2.61 -0.38
CA ASP A 23 24.56 3.77 -1.19
C ASP A 23 23.33 4.51 -1.76
N ASN A 24 22.16 3.82 -1.77
CA ASN A 24 20.89 4.34 -2.31
C ASN A 24 19.85 4.68 -1.24
N THR A 25 20.19 4.58 0.04
CA THR A 25 19.28 4.95 1.16
C THR A 25 19.45 6.41 1.57
N ASN A 26 18.57 6.90 2.42
CA ASN A 26 18.71 8.18 3.10
C ASN A 26 18.62 7.96 4.63
N PRO A 27 19.72 8.11 5.39
CA PRO A 27 21.07 8.48 4.92
C PRO A 27 21.70 7.39 4.04
N ALA A 28 22.56 7.82 3.10
CA ALA A 28 23.34 6.91 2.27
C ALA A 28 24.63 6.47 2.97
N SER A 29 25.12 5.27 2.64
CA SER A 29 26.40 4.77 3.13
C SER A 29 27.57 5.43 2.36
N THR A 30 28.00 6.61 2.82
CA THR A 30 29.09 7.36 2.18
C THR A 30 30.27 7.52 3.12
N LEU A 31 31.47 7.61 2.55
CA LEU A 31 32.67 8.04 3.25
C LEU A 31 32.59 9.56 3.53
N LYS A 32 33.43 10.06 4.43
CA LYS A 32 33.48 11.48 4.80
C LYS A 32 33.66 12.43 3.61
N ASN A 33 34.28 11.97 2.54
CA ASN A 33 34.45 12.69 1.29
C ASN A 33 33.29 12.59 0.30
N GLY A 34 32.18 11.96 0.70
CA GLY A 34 30.99 11.76 -0.13
C GLY A 34 31.07 10.55 -1.08
N THR A 35 32.17 9.78 -1.09
CA THR A 35 32.29 8.58 -1.92
C THR A 35 31.38 7.48 -1.39
N LEU A 36 30.68 6.80 -2.29
CA LEU A 36 29.85 5.63 -1.95
C LEU A 36 30.70 4.49 -1.41
N THR A 37 30.24 3.78 -0.40
CA THR A 37 31.01 2.71 0.23
C THR A 37 30.99 1.41 -0.55
N GLY A 38 29.92 1.13 -1.30
CA GLY A 38 29.67 -0.18 -1.91
C GLY A 38 29.53 -1.31 -0.88
N LYS A 39 29.30 -0.98 0.38
CA LYS A 39 29.22 -1.95 1.51
C LYS A 39 27.85 -1.88 2.17
N PRO A 40 26.82 -2.50 1.58
CA PRO A 40 25.48 -2.44 2.11
C PRO A 40 25.35 -3.19 3.44
N ILE A 41 24.60 -2.58 4.35
CA ILE A 41 24.05 -3.21 5.55
C ILE A 41 22.54 -3.24 5.33
N THR A 42 21.95 -4.41 5.34
CA THR A 42 20.53 -4.60 5.02
C THR A 42 19.84 -5.43 6.09
N ASN A 43 18.50 -5.41 6.09
CA ASN A 43 17.68 -6.18 7.02
C ASN A 43 18.05 -5.91 8.49
N ILE A 44 18.27 -4.62 8.83
CA ILE A 44 18.59 -4.19 10.19
C ILE A 44 17.31 -4.33 11.03
N ARG A 45 17.36 -5.12 12.09
CA ARG A 45 16.23 -5.41 12.96
C ARG A 45 16.69 -5.80 14.37
N TYR A 46 15.77 -5.74 15.32
CA TYR A 46 15.97 -6.38 16.63
C TYR A 46 15.31 -7.77 16.63
N ASP A 47 15.92 -8.70 17.31
CA ASP A 47 15.27 -9.96 17.68
C ASP A 47 14.43 -9.80 18.98
N ASN A 48 13.86 -10.91 19.46
CA ASN A 48 13.05 -10.93 20.67
C ASN A 48 13.87 -10.61 21.96
N ASP A 49 15.18 -10.74 21.92
CA ASP A 49 16.10 -10.46 23.02
C ASP A 49 16.74 -9.06 22.92
N SER A 50 16.20 -8.21 22.03
CA SER A 50 16.69 -6.85 21.74
C SER A 50 18.12 -6.82 21.17
N VAL A 51 18.57 -7.92 20.56
CA VAL A 51 19.85 -7.97 19.83
C VAL A 51 19.65 -7.43 18.42
N MET A 52 20.52 -6.50 18.01
CA MET A 52 20.50 -5.97 16.65
C MET A 52 21.09 -7.00 15.67
N LEU A 53 20.28 -7.39 14.70
CA LEU A 53 20.66 -8.28 13.60
C LEU A 53 20.70 -7.50 12.30
N PHE A 54 21.61 -7.85 11.41
CA PHE A 54 21.71 -7.26 10.06
C PHE A 54 22.44 -8.19 9.10
N ASN A 55 22.25 -7.96 7.80
CA ASN A 55 23.02 -8.60 6.74
C ASN A 55 24.09 -7.63 6.24
N PHE A 56 25.33 -8.06 6.12
CA PHE A 56 26.44 -7.29 5.58
C PHE A 56 26.89 -7.89 4.26
N MET A 57 26.92 -7.09 3.19
CA MET A 57 27.31 -7.51 1.83
C MET A 57 26.59 -8.80 1.37
N SER A 58 25.28 -8.85 1.60
CA SER A 58 24.44 -10.00 1.23
C SER A 58 24.29 -10.13 -0.28
N ASN A 59 24.21 -11.35 -0.80
CA ASN A 59 23.79 -11.64 -2.18
C ASN A 59 22.28 -11.50 -2.40
N LEU A 60 21.51 -11.16 -1.37
CA LEU A 60 20.10 -10.83 -1.49
C LEU A 60 19.93 -9.33 -1.79
N PRO A 61 18.96 -8.93 -2.65
CA PRO A 61 18.63 -7.53 -2.85
C PRO A 61 18.05 -6.91 -1.58
N ALA A 62 17.85 -5.60 -1.58
CA ALA A 62 17.04 -4.93 -0.57
C ALA A 62 16.02 -4.00 -1.26
N VAL A 63 14.79 -4.04 -0.77
CA VAL A 63 13.66 -3.29 -1.31
C VAL A 63 12.93 -2.55 -0.20
N VAL A 64 12.38 -1.40 -0.54
CA VAL A 64 11.54 -0.60 0.35
C VAL A 64 10.17 -0.43 -0.29
N THR A 65 9.11 -0.67 0.49
CA THR A 65 7.77 -0.22 0.14
C THR A 65 7.73 1.27 0.40
N ASP A 66 7.50 2.07 -0.66
CA ASP A 66 7.54 3.53 -0.54
C ASP A 66 6.14 4.07 -0.25
N THR A 67 5.48 4.64 -1.23
CA THR A 67 4.22 5.34 -1.03
C THR A 67 3.09 4.77 -1.87
N VAL A 68 1.86 4.90 -1.34
CA VAL A 68 0.65 4.63 -2.11
C VAL A 68 0.25 5.94 -2.80
N SER A 69 0.09 5.90 -4.13
CA SER A 69 -0.45 7.03 -4.86
C SER A 69 -1.93 7.21 -4.54
N THR A 70 -2.27 8.16 -3.68
CA THR A 70 -3.66 8.39 -3.24
C THR A 70 -4.63 8.70 -4.38
N SER A 71 -4.14 9.32 -5.45
CA SER A 71 -4.94 9.60 -6.66
C SER A 71 -5.24 8.35 -7.50
N SER A 72 -4.46 7.28 -7.33
CA SER A 72 -4.66 6.01 -8.04
C SER A 72 -5.56 5.02 -7.30
N ILE A 73 -5.94 5.32 -6.06
CA ILE A 73 -6.79 4.43 -5.27
C ILE A 73 -8.23 4.53 -5.77
N THR A 74 -8.76 3.38 -6.19
CA THR A 74 -10.17 3.19 -6.53
C THR A 74 -10.80 2.15 -5.61
N SER A 75 -12.01 1.71 -5.92
CA SER A 75 -12.65 0.58 -5.22
C SER A 75 -11.97 -0.76 -5.49
N ALA A 76 -11.29 -0.90 -6.64
CA ALA A 76 -10.75 -2.17 -7.11
C ALA A 76 -9.26 -2.13 -7.49
N THR A 77 -8.64 -0.96 -7.52
CA THR A 77 -7.23 -0.79 -7.97
C THR A 77 -6.46 0.20 -7.11
N ALA A 78 -5.15 0.08 -7.12
CA ALA A 78 -4.22 1.08 -6.57
C ALA A 78 -2.84 0.95 -7.22
N VAL A 79 -2.04 2.02 -7.20
CA VAL A 79 -0.64 1.98 -7.61
C VAL A 79 0.24 2.22 -6.39
N ILE A 80 1.15 1.28 -6.15
CA ILE A 80 2.12 1.33 -5.07
C ILE A 80 3.49 1.58 -5.66
N TRP A 81 4.20 2.57 -5.15
CA TRP A 81 5.58 2.82 -5.50
C TRP A 81 6.52 2.06 -4.56
N SER A 82 7.60 1.55 -5.11
CA SER A 82 8.64 0.81 -4.40
C SER A 82 10.01 1.17 -4.95
N LYS A 83 11.05 0.90 -4.15
CA LYS A 83 12.42 1.23 -4.53
C LYS A 83 13.36 0.08 -4.18
N ILE A 84 14.20 -0.32 -5.14
CA ILE A 84 15.37 -1.15 -4.87
C ILE A 84 16.44 -0.26 -4.24
N VAL A 85 16.83 -0.54 -3.02
CA VAL A 85 17.85 0.24 -2.30
C VAL A 85 19.22 -0.43 -2.33
N TYR A 86 19.25 -1.71 -2.68
CA TYR A 86 20.46 -2.48 -2.94
C TYR A 86 20.18 -3.61 -3.93
N GLU A 87 21.03 -3.73 -4.93
CA GLU A 87 21.11 -4.87 -5.84
C GLU A 87 22.54 -5.40 -5.81
N PRO A 88 22.75 -6.71 -5.46
CA PRO A 88 24.08 -7.30 -5.43
C PRO A 88 24.70 -7.29 -6.83
N SER A 89 26.02 -7.12 -6.91
CA SER A 89 26.75 -7.18 -8.18
C SER A 89 26.86 -8.63 -8.70
N GLY A 90 27.00 -8.78 -10.02
CA GLY A 90 27.09 -10.06 -10.71
C GLY A 90 25.76 -10.49 -11.34
N GLU A 91 25.82 -11.02 -12.56
CA GLU A 91 24.62 -11.45 -13.30
C GLU A 91 23.85 -12.54 -12.55
N GLU A 92 24.54 -13.40 -11.82
CA GLU A 92 23.97 -14.45 -10.98
C GLU A 92 23.11 -13.91 -9.82
N ASN A 93 23.31 -12.65 -9.45
CA ASN A 93 22.58 -11.99 -8.36
C ASN A 93 21.49 -11.03 -8.87
N ALA A 94 21.31 -10.92 -10.18
CA ALA A 94 20.34 -10.01 -10.78
C ALA A 94 18.92 -10.29 -10.29
N ILE A 95 18.14 -9.23 -10.11
CA ILE A 95 16.73 -9.35 -9.70
C ILE A 95 15.92 -9.96 -10.84
N THR A 96 15.30 -11.11 -10.58
CA THR A 96 14.48 -11.85 -11.55
C THR A 96 13.00 -11.52 -11.46
N SER A 97 12.52 -11.05 -10.30
CA SER A 97 11.13 -10.62 -10.09
C SER A 97 11.05 -9.55 -9.01
N ARG A 98 10.14 -8.61 -9.17
CA ARG A 98 9.83 -7.56 -8.19
C ARG A 98 8.37 -7.17 -8.28
N GLY A 99 7.84 -6.56 -7.21
CA GLY A 99 6.46 -6.12 -7.19
C GLY A 99 5.96 -5.89 -5.78
N ILE A 100 4.66 -6.14 -5.60
CA ILE A 100 3.96 -5.99 -4.32
C ILE A 100 3.27 -7.31 -3.97
N VAL A 101 3.38 -7.71 -2.71
CA VAL A 101 2.50 -8.70 -2.07
C VAL A 101 1.48 -7.98 -1.20
N TRP A 102 0.21 -8.39 -1.26
CA TRP A 102 -0.87 -7.71 -0.54
C TRP A 102 -1.93 -8.68 0.00
N SER A 103 -2.67 -8.24 1.00
CA SER A 103 -3.82 -8.93 1.61
C SER A 103 -4.72 -7.92 2.32
N THR A 104 -5.95 -8.33 2.62
CA THR A 104 -6.84 -7.64 3.57
C THR A 104 -6.57 -8.04 5.02
N ASP A 105 -5.76 -9.08 5.24
CA ASP A 105 -5.36 -9.57 6.55
C ASP A 105 -3.92 -9.12 6.87
N GLN A 106 -3.79 -8.32 7.92
CA GLN A 106 -2.49 -7.81 8.38
C GLN A 106 -1.55 -8.92 8.83
N GLN A 107 -2.07 -9.96 9.49
CA GLN A 107 -1.24 -11.06 9.98
C GLN A 107 -0.75 -11.92 8.81
N ALA A 108 -1.60 -12.15 7.81
CA ALA A 108 -1.20 -12.86 6.59
C ALA A 108 -0.04 -12.15 5.86
N ILE A 109 -0.03 -10.81 5.83
CA ILE A 109 1.08 -10.02 5.26
C ILE A 109 2.33 -10.09 6.14
N ALA A 110 2.20 -10.09 7.45
CA ALA A 110 3.34 -10.21 8.36
C ALA A 110 4.04 -11.57 8.20
N ASP A 111 3.26 -12.64 8.15
CA ASP A 111 3.72 -14.04 8.09
C ASP A 111 3.92 -14.56 6.66
N LEU A 112 3.46 -13.81 5.64
CA LEU A 112 3.42 -14.24 4.23
C LEU A 112 2.70 -15.58 4.05
N THR A 113 1.55 -15.72 4.70
CA THR A 113 0.78 -16.96 4.75
C THR A 113 0.32 -17.36 3.34
N GLU A 114 0.75 -18.54 2.90
CA GLU A 114 0.40 -19.09 1.59
C GLU A 114 -1.13 -19.19 1.42
N GLY A 115 -1.62 -18.80 0.25
CA GLY A 115 -3.05 -18.77 -0.07
C GLY A 115 -3.84 -17.59 0.51
N SER A 116 -3.25 -16.83 1.45
CA SER A 116 -3.87 -15.64 2.07
C SER A 116 -3.27 -14.32 1.58
N VAL A 117 -2.23 -14.38 0.76
CA VAL A 117 -1.58 -13.23 0.15
C VAL A 117 -1.62 -13.32 -1.39
N THR A 118 -1.70 -12.17 -2.04
CA THR A 118 -1.68 -12.05 -3.50
C THR A 118 -0.43 -11.29 -3.94
N PHE A 119 0.22 -11.76 -5.00
CA PHE A 119 1.39 -11.12 -5.60
C PHE A 119 1.00 -10.37 -6.86
N ALA A 120 1.45 -9.12 -6.97
CA ALA A 120 1.39 -8.31 -8.18
C ALA A 120 2.82 -8.04 -8.65
N VAL A 121 3.12 -8.40 -9.89
CA VAL A 121 4.45 -8.22 -10.50
C VAL A 121 4.55 -6.84 -11.14
N SER A 122 5.72 -6.22 -11.04
CA SER A 122 6.06 -5.01 -11.81
C SER A 122 6.98 -5.38 -12.97
N ASP A 123 6.62 -4.93 -14.17
CA ASP A 123 7.46 -5.10 -15.38
C ASP A 123 8.56 -4.04 -15.48
N SER A 124 8.59 -3.08 -14.57
CA SER A 124 9.59 -2.00 -14.56
C SER A 124 10.96 -2.52 -14.10
N THR A 125 12.00 -2.15 -14.83
CA THR A 125 13.41 -2.42 -14.49
C THR A 125 14.07 -1.27 -13.74
N ASN A 126 13.36 -0.17 -13.52
CA ASN A 126 13.89 1.01 -12.83
C ASN A 126 14.12 0.73 -11.33
N ILE A 127 15.05 1.45 -10.73
CA ILE A 127 15.32 1.42 -9.28
C ILE A 127 14.06 1.78 -8.47
N SER A 128 13.37 2.85 -8.87
CA SER A 128 12.05 3.20 -8.34
C SER A 128 10.98 2.74 -9.34
N TYR A 129 10.03 1.94 -8.90
CA TYR A 129 9.08 1.30 -9.80
C TYR A 129 7.65 1.31 -9.23
N PRO A 130 6.65 1.53 -10.09
CA PRO A 130 5.25 1.36 -9.73
C PRO A 130 4.83 -0.10 -9.88
N THR A 131 3.91 -0.54 -9.04
CA THR A 131 3.19 -1.80 -9.20
C THR A 131 1.71 -1.52 -9.12
N GLN A 132 0.96 -1.92 -10.14
CA GLN A 132 -0.49 -1.79 -10.14
C GLN A 132 -1.12 -3.00 -9.45
N LEU A 133 -1.93 -2.74 -8.43
CA LEU A 133 -2.81 -3.73 -7.81
C LEU A 133 -4.18 -3.69 -8.49
N THR A 134 -4.78 -4.86 -8.70
CA THR A 134 -6.11 -5.04 -9.29
C THR A 134 -6.90 -6.07 -8.50
N GLY A 135 -8.23 -6.07 -8.64
CA GLY A 135 -9.10 -7.02 -7.94
C GLY A 135 -9.17 -6.78 -6.44
N LEU A 136 -8.93 -5.54 -6.00
CA LEU A 136 -9.06 -5.16 -4.60
C LEU A 136 -10.53 -5.20 -4.16
N THR A 137 -10.76 -5.48 -2.89
CA THR A 137 -12.09 -5.44 -2.29
C THR A 137 -12.48 -3.99 -2.00
N PRO A 138 -13.65 -3.50 -2.44
CA PRO A 138 -14.12 -2.16 -2.12
C PRO A 138 -14.28 -1.93 -0.62
N ASN A 139 -14.09 -0.68 -0.18
CA ASN A 139 -14.27 -0.23 1.21
C ASN A 139 -13.52 -1.08 2.24
N SER A 140 -12.29 -1.47 1.91
CA SER A 140 -11.47 -2.39 2.69
C SER A 140 -10.10 -1.82 2.98
N ILE A 141 -9.48 -2.22 4.09
CA ILE A 141 -8.08 -1.95 4.38
C ILE A 141 -7.25 -2.98 3.61
N ILE A 142 -6.26 -2.49 2.87
CA ILE A 142 -5.28 -3.31 2.17
C ILE A 142 -3.93 -3.12 2.86
N TYR A 143 -3.29 -4.21 3.23
CA TYR A 143 -1.91 -4.26 3.73
C TYR A 143 -1.02 -4.78 2.62
N CYS A 144 0.13 -4.14 2.40
CA CYS A 144 1.02 -4.57 1.33
C CYS A 144 2.49 -4.33 1.66
N ARG A 145 3.36 -5.09 1.00
CA ARG A 145 4.82 -5.01 1.09
C ARG A 145 5.41 -5.13 -0.31
N ALA A 146 6.45 -4.35 -0.58
CA ALA A 146 7.28 -4.60 -1.76
C ALA A 146 8.05 -5.91 -1.61
N TYR A 147 8.32 -6.59 -2.72
CA TYR A 147 9.22 -7.73 -2.76
C TYR A 147 10.21 -7.61 -3.92
N ALA A 148 11.36 -8.25 -3.76
CA ALA A 148 12.33 -8.45 -4.82
C ALA A 148 12.96 -9.84 -4.66
N THR A 149 13.10 -10.56 -5.77
CA THR A 149 13.61 -11.94 -5.85
C THR A 149 14.82 -11.99 -6.74
N ASN A 150 15.84 -12.72 -6.32
CA ASN A 150 16.95 -13.15 -7.17
C ASN A 150 17.21 -14.67 -6.96
N ALA A 151 18.27 -15.20 -7.55
CA ALA A 151 18.62 -16.62 -7.42
C ALA A 151 18.88 -17.06 -5.96
N ASN A 152 19.22 -16.12 -5.05
CA ASN A 152 19.51 -16.42 -3.65
C ASN A 152 18.26 -16.34 -2.74
N GLY A 153 17.14 -15.81 -3.22
CA GLY A 153 15.88 -15.76 -2.50
C GLY A 153 15.07 -14.50 -2.71
N THR A 154 13.98 -14.39 -1.94
CA THR A 154 13.06 -13.24 -1.95
C THR A 154 13.20 -12.43 -0.66
N VAL A 155 13.21 -11.11 -0.80
CA VAL A 155 13.20 -10.15 0.30
C VAL A 155 11.95 -9.28 0.22
N TYR A 156 11.57 -8.73 1.38
CA TYR A 156 10.36 -7.92 1.50
C TYR A 156 10.66 -6.59 2.18
N GLY A 157 10.01 -5.53 1.72
CA GLY A 157 10.02 -4.21 2.34
C GLY A 157 9.15 -4.14 3.60
N GLY A 158 9.06 -2.96 4.19
CA GLY A 158 8.13 -2.68 5.29
C GLY A 158 6.68 -2.78 4.85
N THR A 159 5.78 -3.05 5.80
CA THR A 159 4.34 -3.06 5.54
C THR A 159 3.80 -1.63 5.46
N VAL A 160 3.02 -1.34 4.44
CA VAL A 160 2.18 -0.14 4.33
C VAL A 160 0.73 -0.55 4.21
N GLN A 161 -0.20 0.36 4.56
CA GLN A 161 -1.63 0.13 4.45
C GLN A 161 -2.33 1.31 3.81
N PHE A 162 -3.46 1.04 3.16
CA PHE A 162 -4.36 2.06 2.62
C PHE A 162 -5.80 1.53 2.57
N ASN A 163 -6.77 2.45 2.44
CA ASN A 163 -8.17 2.10 2.28
C ASN A 163 -8.56 2.23 0.81
N THR A 164 -9.23 1.21 0.26
CA THR A 164 -9.92 1.31 -1.02
C THR A 164 -11.18 2.17 -0.89
N ARG A 165 -11.61 2.77 -2.00
CA ARG A 165 -12.86 3.52 -2.04
C ARG A 165 -14.07 2.57 -2.05
N SER A 166 -15.25 3.08 -1.73
CA SER A 166 -16.49 2.30 -1.83
C SER A 166 -16.91 2.05 -3.29
N GLY A 167 -16.51 2.92 -4.21
CA GLY A 167 -16.93 2.91 -5.60
C GLY A 167 -18.36 3.39 -5.82
N LEU A 168 -19.20 3.42 -4.78
CA LEU A 168 -20.62 3.78 -4.88
C LEU A 168 -20.83 5.30 -4.80
N ALA A 169 -21.84 5.75 -5.55
CA ALA A 169 -22.38 7.10 -5.38
C ALA A 169 -23.06 7.24 -4.02
N THR A 170 -22.95 8.42 -3.42
CA THR A 170 -23.67 8.76 -2.19
C THR A 170 -24.68 9.86 -2.49
N ILE A 171 -25.93 9.62 -2.15
CA ILE A 171 -27.06 10.51 -2.44
C ILE A 171 -27.75 10.88 -1.15
N ILE A 172 -28.18 12.15 -1.05
CA ILE A 172 -29.03 12.65 0.04
C ILE A 172 -30.35 13.09 -0.58
N THR A 173 -31.47 12.52 -0.08
CA THR A 173 -32.82 12.97 -0.43
C THR A 173 -33.23 14.09 0.54
N ARG A 174 -33.70 15.21 0.03
CA ARG A 174 -34.22 16.32 0.82
C ARG A 174 -35.70 16.13 1.13
N PRO A 175 -36.22 16.79 2.18
CA PRO A 175 -37.65 16.79 2.44
C PRO A 175 -38.45 17.27 1.21
N ALA A 176 -39.60 16.64 0.96
CA ALA A 176 -40.49 17.02 -0.12
C ALA A 176 -41.01 18.47 0.10
N GLN A 177 -41.09 19.22 -0.98
CA GLN A 177 -41.61 20.60 -1.01
C GLN A 177 -42.87 20.68 -1.90
N ASN A 178 -43.61 21.74 -1.77
CA ASN A 178 -44.82 22.03 -2.59
C ASN A 178 -45.78 20.82 -2.58
N VAL A 179 -45.99 20.23 -1.41
CA VAL A 179 -46.84 19.07 -1.26
C VAL A 179 -48.30 19.45 -1.43
N GLY A 180 -48.91 19.00 -2.54
CA GLY A 180 -50.32 19.15 -2.83
C GLY A 180 -51.08 17.83 -2.66
N MET A 181 -52.34 17.82 -3.10
CA MET A 181 -53.19 16.62 -3.01
C MET A 181 -52.75 15.48 -3.95
N THR A 182 -52.11 15.84 -5.06
CA THR A 182 -51.72 14.89 -6.13
C THR A 182 -50.29 15.06 -6.62
N SER A 183 -49.51 15.98 -6.03
CA SER A 183 -48.15 16.28 -6.46
C SER A 183 -47.28 16.74 -5.33
N ALA A 184 -45.98 16.51 -5.44
CA ALA A 184 -44.94 17.05 -4.59
C ALA A 184 -43.64 17.27 -5.39
N THR A 185 -42.80 18.18 -4.93
CA THR A 185 -41.46 18.37 -5.47
C THR A 185 -40.48 17.65 -4.54
N VAL A 186 -39.68 16.74 -5.12
CA VAL A 186 -38.61 16.03 -4.41
C VAL A 186 -37.24 16.39 -5.02
N GLU A 187 -36.25 16.55 -4.17
CA GLU A 187 -34.92 16.96 -4.56
C GLU A 187 -33.88 15.98 -3.92
N GLY A 188 -32.90 15.58 -4.71
CA GLY A 188 -31.75 14.77 -4.25
C GLY A 188 -30.45 15.39 -4.71
N ASN A 189 -29.45 15.34 -3.83
CA ASN A 189 -28.09 15.79 -4.14
C ASN A 189 -27.10 14.66 -4.00
N TYR A 190 -26.11 14.60 -4.91
CA TYR A 190 -24.94 13.74 -4.73
C TYR A 190 -23.97 14.40 -3.77
N THR A 191 -23.49 13.64 -2.80
CA THR A 191 -22.31 13.98 -2.00
C THR A 191 -21.04 13.36 -2.56
N SER A 192 -21.20 12.27 -3.34
CA SER A 192 -20.16 11.66 -4.18
C SER A 192 -20.81 11.05 -5.42
N VAL A 193 -20.15 11.16 -6.56
CA VAL A 193 -20.61 10.52 -7.81
C VAL A 193 -20.17 9.05 -7.94
N GLY A 194 -19.33 8.56 -6.99
CA GLY A 194 -18.78 7.20 -7.09
C GLY A 194 -17.69 7.08 -8.16
N GLU A 195 -17.49 5.87 -8.66
CA GLU A 195 -16.44 5.51 -9.66
C GLU A 195 -17.05 5.02 -11.00
N GLY A 196 -18.27 5.29 -11.27
CA GLY A 196 -18.95 4.88 -12.50
C GLY A 196 -19.80 5.98 -13.09
N GLU A 197 -20.31 5.76 -14.29
CA GLU A 197 -21.35 6.60 -14.89
C GLU A 197 -22.71 6.20 -14.34
N PHE A 198 -23.58 7.20 -14.15
CA PHE A 198 -24.96 6.93 -13.79
C PHE A 198 -25.71 6.34 -14.98
N VAL A 199 -26.19 5.12 -14.83
CA VAL A 199 -27.07 4.48 -15.82
C VAL A 199 -28.49 5.05 -15.73
N ALA A 200 -28.96 5.31 -14.50
CA ALA A 200 -30.26 5.94 -14.24
C ALA A 200 -30.21 6.76 -12.96
N LYS A 201 -31.07 7.76 -12.84
CA LYS A 201 -31.29 8.55 -11.64
C LYS A 201 -32.76 8.97 -11.56
N GLY A 202 -33.30 8.93 -10.36
CA GLY A 202 -34.70 9.27 -10.12
C GLY A 202 -35.07 9.13 -8.67
N PHE A 203 -36.35 9.06 -8.40
CA PHE A 203 -36.93 8.82 -7.08
C PHE A 203 -37.87 7.63 -7.17
N THR A 204 -37.80 6.76 -6.19
CA THR A 204 -38.81 5.75 -5.92
C THR A 204 -39.70 6.23 -4.77
N PHE A 205 -40.96 5.92 -4.79
CA PHE A 205 -41.88 6.27 -3.72
C PHE A 205 -42.90 5.16 -3.50
N THR A 206 -43.41 5.04 -2.28
CA THR A 206 -44.49 4.15 -1.93
C THR A 206 -45.49 4.89 -1.01
N THR A 207 -46.72 4.43 -0.96
CA THR A 207 -47.75 4.88 0.00
C THR A 207 -47.74 4.03 1.28
N ASP A 208 -47.03 2.90 1.26
CA ASP A 208 -46.86 2.04 2.43
C ASP A 208 -45.55 2.39 3.18
N PRO A 209 -45.63 2.90 4.43
CA PRO A 209 -44.44 3.28 5.17
C PRO A 209 -43.57 2.08 5.62
N THR A 210 -44.05 0.86 5.46
CA THR A 210 -43.32 -0.37 5.83
C THR A 210 -42.56 -0.96 4.63
N GLU A 211 -42.84 -0.51 3.41
CA GLU A 211 -42.12 -0.90 2.19
C GLU A 211 -40.91 -0.01 1.92
N ASN A 212 -39.85 -0.64 1.48
CA ASN A 212 -38.69 0.04 0.91
C ASN A 212 -38.80 -0.01 -0.63
N PRO A 213 -39.20 1.08 -1.30
CA PRO A 213 -39.42 1.04 -2.73
C PRO A 213 -38.10 0.82 -3.48
N GLU A 214 -38.06 -0.17 -4.36
CA GLU A 214 -36.90 -0.50 -5.19
C GLU A 214 -37.12 0.00 -6.63
N VAL A 215 -36.00 0.15 -7.36
CA VAL A 215 -36.04 0.42 -8.80
C VAL A 215 -36.13 -0.94 -9.48
N ASP A 216 -37.24 -1.16 -10.20
CA ASP A 216 -37.36 -2.31 -11.10
C ASP A 216 -36.32 -2.21 -12.21
N GLY A 217 -35.40 -3.22 -12.28
CA GLY A 217 -34.27 -3.29 -13.23
C GLY A 217 -34.69 -3.66 -14.64
#